data_9e12057e924c40e1de2efacd3183b492
#
_entry.id   9e12057e924c40e1de2efacd3183b492
#
_cell.length_a   1.000
_cell.length_b   1.000
_cell.length_c   1.000
_cell.angle_alpha   90.00
_cell.angle_beta   90.00
_cell.angle_gamma   90.00
#
_symmetry.space_group_name_H-M   'P 1'
#
loop_
_entity.id
_entity.type
_entity.pdbx_description
1 polymer ?
#
loop_
_entity_poly.entity_id
_entity_poly.type
_entity_poly.pdbx_seq_one_letter_code
_entity_poly.pdbx_strand_id
1 'polypeptide(L)'
;MPTNERETVVTPGQRFYNEQIAWLRQDSTEELIDRHYHQDAILVSFAKVVQGHAALKEHFRAYLEILEKIEILSLDQFVETKDTIFFEATVRTVKGQVNVYDAFVLRDGKATHHFTGVK
;
A
#
# COMPACT_ATOMS: atom_id res chain seq x y z
N MET A 1 1.86 -34.09 5.33
CA MET A 1 1.95 -33.32 5.30
C MET A 1 1.79 -32.37 5.51
N PRO A 2 2.30 -32.08 5.66
CA PRO A 2 1.62 -31.16 6.21
C PRO A 2 1.22 -30.21 5.27
N THR A 3 0.09 -29.92 5.33
CA THR A 3 -0.47 -28.97 4.50
C THR A 3 -0.09 -27.60 4.85
N ASN A 4 0.63 -27.44 5.92
CA ASN A 4 1.02 -26.10 6.36
C ASN A 4 1.87 -25.37 5.37
N GLU A 5 2.63 -26.08 4.61
CA GLU A 5 3.49 -25.44 3.63
C GLU A 5 2.68 -24.70 2.59
N ARG A 6 1.57 -25.29 2.17
CA ARG A 6 0.75 -24.60 1.20
C ARG A 6 0.09 -23.37 1.81
N GLU A 7 -0.22 -23.45 3.08
CA GLU A 7 -0.87 -22.34 3.75
C GLU A 7 0.06 -21.17 3.93
N THR A 8 1.35 -21.42 3.90
CA THR A 8 2.31 -20.36 4.09
C THR A 8 2.83 -19.78 2.78
N VAL A 9 2.40 -20.33 1.66
CA VAL A 9 2.81 -19.80 0.36
C VAL A 9 2.18 -18.44 0.15
N VAL A 10 3.01 -17.46 -0.14
CA VAL A 10 2.58 -16.10 -0.32
C VAL A 10 2.93 -15.68 -1.73
N THR A 11 1.96 -15.17 -2.47
CA THR A 11 2.19 -14.68 -3.82
C THR A 11 3.00 -13.40 -3.79
N PRO A 12 3.65 -13.02 -4.92
CA PRO A 12 4.37 -11.75 -4.97
C PRO A 12 3.51 -10.56 -4.59
N GLY A 13 2.24 -10.54 -5.02
CA GLY A 13 1.34 -9.45 -4.68
C GLY A 13 0.99 -9.40 -3.21
N GLN A 14 0.76 -10.56 -2.60
CA GLN A 14 0.48 -10.63 -1.17
C GLN A 14 1.70 -10.20 -0.36
N ARG A 15 2.89 -10.58 -0.82
CA ARG A 15 4.12 -10.16 -0.16
C ARG A 15 4.28 -8.64 -0.23
N PHE A 16 4.01 -8.07 -1.40
CA PHE A 16 4.07 -6.62 -1.58
C PHE A 16 3.12 -5.92 -0.60
N TYR A 17 1.88 -6.42 -0.52
CA TYR A 17 0.88 -5.87 0.39
C TYR A 17 1.35 -5.96 1.85
N ASN A 18 1.85 -7.13 2.25
CA ASN A 18 2.28 -7.34 3.64
C ASN A 18 3.42 -6.40 4.01
N GLU A 19 4.38 -6.21 3.10
CA GLU A 19 5.50 -5.31 3.36
C GLU A 19 5.05 -3.85 3.41
N GLN A 20 4.14 -3.47 2.54
CA GLN A 20 3.59 -2.12 2.53
C GLN A 20 2.96 -1.79 3.88
N ILE A 21 2.14 -2.70 4.38
CA ILE A 21 1.46 -2.51 5.66
C ILE A 21 2.47 -2.47 6.81
N ALA A 22 3.48 -3.33 6.77
CA ALA A 22 4.49 -3.37 7.82
C ALA A 22 5.23 -2.04 7.95
N TRP A 23 5.63 -1.46 6.82
CA TRP A 23 6.34 -0.18 6.83
C TRP A 23 5.43 0.96 7.26
N LEU A 24 4.16 0.94 6.86
CA LEU A 24 3.21 1.95 7.32
C LEU A 24 3.02 1.91 8.83
N ARG A 25 2.95 0.69 9.39
CA ARG A 25 2.80 0.53 10.83
C ARG A 25 4.02 1.00 11.61
N GLN A 26 5.19 0.89 11.00
CA GLN A 26 6.45 1.27 11.63
C GLN A 26 6.81 2.73 11.36
N ASP A 27 5.95 3.43 10.63
CA ASP A 27 6.20 4.82 10.25
C ASP A 27 7.50 4.95 9.45
N SER A 28 7.78 3.93 8.63
CA SER A 28 9.03 3.85 7.85
C SER A 28 8.78 4.31 6.42
N THR A 29 8.47 5.59 6.24
CA THR A 29 8.13 6.11 4.91
C THR A 29 9.29 6.07 3.95
N GLU A 30 10.53 6.28 4.42
CA GLU A 30 11.70 6.21 3.57
C GLU A 30 11.86 4.83 2.95
N GLU A 31 11.81 3.79 3.80
CA GLU A 31 11.92 2.42 3.33
C GLU A 31 10.78 2.06 2.38
N LEU A 32 9.58 2.46 2.74
CA LEU A 32 8.40 2.18 1.94
C LEU A 32 8.59 2.67 0.51
N ILE A 33 8.97 3.92 0.35
CA ILE A 33 9.10 4.52 -0.97
C ILE A 33 10.31 3.94 -1.70
N ASP A 34 11.45 3.82 -1.04
CA ASP A 34 12.66 3.33 -1.68
C ASP A 34 12.50 1.90 -2.19
N ARG A 35 11.76 1.07 -1.47
CA ARG A 35 11.67 -0.34 -1.80
C ARG A 35 10.47 -0.69 -2.67
N HIS A 36 9.38 0.04 -2.55
CA HIS A 36 8.15 -0.32 -3.24
C HIS A 36 7.79 0.55 -4.42
N TYR A 37 8.50 1.66 -4.66
CA TYR A 37 8.13 2.59 -5.72
C TYR A 37 9.30 2.86 -6.63
N HIS A 38 9.04 2.86 -7.95
CA HIS A 38 10.04 3.32 -8.91
C HIS A 38 10.31 4.80 -8.69
N GLN A 39 11.47 5.26 -9.13
CA GLN A 39 11.89 6.64 -8.92
C GLN A 39 10.90 7.65 -9.46
N ASP A 40 10.25 7.31 -10.57
CA ASP A 40 9.28 8.18 -11.23
C ASP A 40 7.85 7.77 -10.97
N ALA A 41 7.61 6.95 -9.96
CA ALA A 41 6.28 6.44 -9.66
C ALA A 41 5.29 7.57 -9.41
N ILE A 42 4.04 7.32 -9.76
CA ILE A 42 2.98 8.31 -9.64
C ILE A 42 1.89 7.74 -8.76
N LEU A 43 1.53 8.50 -7.72
CA LEU A 43 0.37 8.18 -6.90
C LEU A 43 -0.78 9.06 -7.38
N VAL A 44 -1.93 8.45 -7.63
CA VAL A 44 -3.09 9.14 -8.18
C VAL A 44 -4.27 8.94 -7.26
N SER A 45 -4.87 10.03 -6.86
CA SER A 45 -6.14 10.00 -6.15
C SER A 45 -7.01 11.11 -6.72
N PHE A 46 -8.27 11.11 -6.36
CA PHE A 46 -9.14 12.18 -6.83
C PHE A 46 -8.73 13.53 -6.25
N ALA A 47 -8.05 13.51 -5.10
CA ALA A 47 -7.64 14.75 -4.44
C ALA A 47 -6.36 15.34 -5.02
N LYS A 48 -5.43 14.49 -5.45
CA LYS A 48 -4.13 14.98 -5.91
C LYS A 48 -3.34 13.90 -6.65
N VAL A 49 -2.32 14.36 -7.36
CA VAL A 49 -1.35 13.51 -8.04
C VAL A 49 0.02 13.83 -7.47
N VAL A 50 0.78 12.79 -7.11
CA VAL A 50 2.10 12.94 -6.51
C VAL A 50 3.08 12.10 -7.29
N GLN A 51 4.16 12.69 -7.78
CA GLN A 51 5.11 11.98 -8.62
C GLN A 51 6.53 12.09 -8.09
N GLY A 52 7.24 10.95 -8.08
CA GLY A 52 8.65 10.88 -7.74
C GLY A 52 8.89 10.62 -6.27
N HIS A 53 10.07 10.06 -5.97
CA HIS A 53 10.40 9.62 -4.61
C HIS A 53 10.33 10.75 -3.58
N ALA A 54 10.90 11.91 -3.88
CA ALA A 54 10.91 13.00 -2.91
C ALA A 54 9.50 13.44 -2.54
N ALA A 55 8.65 13.62 -3.56
CA ALA A 55 7.27 14.04 -3.34
C ALA A 55 6.45 12.95 -2.65
N LEU A 56 6.69 11.69 -3.00
CA LEU A 56 5.99 10.56 -2.37
C LEU A 56 6.37 10.45 -0.90
N LYS A 57 7.64 10.60 -0.56
CA LYS A 57 8.08 10.53 0.83
C LYS A 57 7.42 11.63 1.66
N GLU A 58 7.37 12.82 1.12
CA GLU A 58 6.73 13.93 1.82
C GLU A 58 5.23 13.71 1.97
N HIS A 59 4.59 13.19 0.92
CA HIS A 59 3.17 12.90 0.95
C HIS A 59 2.83 11.87 2.05
N PHE A 60 3.56 10.78 2.10
CA PHE A 60 3.30 9.74 3.10
C PHE A 60 3.64 10.21 4.50
N ARG A 61 4.70 11.00 4.65
CA ARG A 61 5.05 11.54 5.95
C ARG A 61 3.93 12.44 6.49
N ALA A 62 3.44 13.33 5.65
CA ALA A 62 2.34 14.21 6.04
C ALA A 62 1.06 13.45 6.32
N TYR A 63 0.79 12.44 5.50
CA TYR A 63 -0.38 11.59 5.65
C TYR A 63 -0.38 10.89 7.01
N LEU A 64 0.76 10.29 7.38
CA LEU A 64 0.86 9.59 8.66
C LEU A 64 0.82 10.55 9.83
N GLU A 65 1.33 11.78 9.69
CA GLU A 65 1.22 12.77 10.74
C GLU A 65 -0.22 13.15 11.00
N ILE A 66 -0.99 13.34 9.92
CA ILE A 66 -2.39 13.73 10.05
C ILE A 66 -3.21 12.61 10.68
N LEU A 67 -2.97 11.38 10.27
CA LEU A 67 -3.73 10.23 10.75
C LEU A 67 -3.17 9.64 12.03
N GLU A 68 -1.95 10.01 12.40
CA GLU A 68 -1.21 9.53 13.56
C GLU A 68 -0.97 8.04 13.48
N LYS A 69 -2.01 7.25 13.58
CA LYS A 69 -1.88 5.80 13.55
C LYS A 69 -2.94 5.23 12.64
N ILE A 70 -2.51 4.31 11.79
CA ILE A 70 -3.43 3.60 10.90
C ILE A 70 -3.50 2.16 11.35
N GLU A 71 -4.70 1.67 11.58
CA GLU A 71 -4.92 0.29 11.95
C GLU A 71 -5.76 -0.37 10.88
N ILE A 72 -5.25 -1.45 10.29
CA ILE A 72 -6.00 -2.22 9.30
C ILE A 72 -6.91 -3.17 10.04
N LEU A 73 -8.20 -2.97 9.94
CA LEU A 73 -9.17 -3.80 10.62
C LEU A 73 -9.48 -5.06 9.82
N SER A 74 -9.56 -4.93 8.49
CA SER A 74 -9.81 -6.07 7.63
C SER A 74 -9.37 -5.78 6.22
N LEU A 75 -8.91 -6.82 5.54
CA LEU A 75 -8.66 -6.81 4.10
C LEU A 75 -9.92 -7.41 3.48
N ASP A 76 -10.71 -6.58 2.83
CA ASP A 76 -12.06 -6.98 2.41
C ASP A 76 -12.08 -7.66 1.06
N GLN A 77 -11.24 -7.19 0.13
CA GLN A 77 -11.12 -7.79 -1.18
C GLN A 77 -9.68 -7.66 -1.65
N PHE A 78 -9.22 -8.64 -2.41
CA PHE A 78 -7.86 -8.63 -2.92
C PHE A 78 -7.83 -9.41 -4.23
N VAL A 79 -7.33 -8.77 -5.29
CA VAL A 79 -7.15 -9.44 -6.56
C VAL A 79 -5.75 -9.10 -7.09
N GLU A 80 -5.17 -10.07 -7.75
CA GLU A 80 -3.80 -9.95 -8.21
C GLU A 80 -3.67 -10.49 -9.62
N THR A 81 -2.93 -9.77 -10.48
CA THR A 81 -2.50 -10.27 -11.77
C THR A 81 -0.98 -10.31 -11.77
N LYS A 82 -0.40 -10.60 -12.93
CA LYS A 82 1.05 -10.67 -13.04
C LYS A 82 1.74 -9.38 -12.60
N ASP A 83 1.14 -8.24 -12.89
CA ASP A 83 1.76 -6.93 -12.65
C ASP A 83 0.83 -5.94 -11.97
N THR A 84 -0.25 -6.40 -11.37
CA THR A 84 -1.20 -5.50 -10.72
C THR A 84 -1.73 -6.14 -9.46
N ILE A 85 -1.89 -5.33 -8.42
CA ILE A 85 -2.69 -5.73 -7.26
C ILE A 85 -3.74 -4.67 -7.03
N PHE A 86 -4.92 -5.11 -6.59
CA PHE A 86 -6.04 -4.22 -6.32
C PHE A 86 -6.77 -4.76 -5.10
N PHE A 87 -6.98 -3.92 -4.10
CA PHE A 87 -7.62 -4.39 -2.88
C PHE A 87 -8.46 -3.29 -2.24
N GLU A 88 -9.37 -3.74 -1.38
CA GLU A 88 -10.16 -2.88 -0.52
C GLU A 88 -9.94 -3.31 0.90
N ALA A 89 -9.88 -2.34 1.78
CA ALA A 89 -9.63 -2.60 3.19
C ALA A 89 -10.44 -1.65 4.04
N THR A 90 -10.71 -2.09 5.28
CA THR A 90 -11.32 -1.25 6.29
C THR A 90 -10.23 -0.85 7.27
N VAL A 91 -10.07 0.44 7.48
CA VAL A 91 -9.01 0.95 8.34
C VAL A 91 -9.60 1.88 9.40
N ARG A 92 -8.92 1.94 10.53
CA ARG A 92 -9.25 2.88 11.61
C ARG A 92 -8.13 3.90 11.72
N THR A 93 -8.54 5.17 11.78
CA THR A 93 -7.61 6.28 11.97
C THR A 93 -8.11 7.13 13.12
N VAL A 94 -7.34 8.16 13.48
CA VAL A 94 -7.79 9.11 14.50
C VAL A 94 -9.09 9.80 14.09
N LYS A 95 -9.38 9.82 12.80
CA LYS A 95 -10.61 10.46 12.31
C LYS A 95 -11.77 9.49 12.16
N GLY A 96 -11.56 8.23 12.54
CA GLY A 96 -12.62 7.23 12.50
C GLY A 96 -12.31 6.10 11.55
N GLN A 97 -13.31 5.28 11.31
CA GLN A 97 -13.19 4.11 10.47
C GLN A 97 -13.62 4.45 9.06
N VAL A 98 -12.83 4.04 8.07
CA VAL A 98 -13.13 4.28 6.66
C VAL A 98 -12.81 3.04 5.84
N ASN A 99 -13.45 2.95 4.68
CA ASN A 99 -13.14 1.91 3.70
C ASN A 99 -12.30 2.54 2.60
N VAL A 100 -11.20 1.91 2.28
CA VAL A 100 -10.26 2.43 1.29
C VAL A 100 -10.06 1.43 0.18
N TYR A 101 -9.61 1.92 -0.96
CA TYR A 101 -9.17 1.07 -2.06
C TYR A 101 -7.79 1.50 -2.52
N ASP A 102 -7.02 0.55 -3.01
CA ASP A 102 -5.68 0.79 -3.52
C ASP A 102 -5.43 -0.14 -4.70
N ALA A 103 -4.83 0.38 -5.74
CA ALA A 103 -4.39 -0.41 -6.87
C ALA A 103 -2.97 -0.02 -7.22
N PHE A 104 -2.12 -1.02 -7.43
CA PHE A 104 -0.73 -0.81 -7.78
C PHE A 104 -0.45 -1.47 -9.12
N VAL A 105 0.21 -0.75 -10.00
CA VAL A 105 0.78 -1.33 -11.22
C VAL A 105 2.27 -1.52 -10.95
N LEU A 106 2.75 -2.75 -11.12
CA LEU A 106 4.09 -3.12 -10.72
C LEU A 106 4.96 -3.44 -11.92
N ARG A 107 6.23 -3.07 -11.83
CA ARG A 107 7.25 -3.46 -12.80
C ARG A 107 8.52 -3.78 -12.00
N ASP A 108 9.02 -4.99 -12.19
CA ASP A 108 10.20 -5.47 -11.45
C ASP A 108 10.01 -5.36 -9.95
N GLY A 109 8.80 -5.65 -9.49
CA GLY A 109 8.50 -5.70 -8.06
C GLY A 109 8.26 -4.35 -7.41
N LYS A 110 8.24 -3.26 -8.18
CA LYS A 110 8.00 -1.92 -7.64
C LYS A 110 6.88 -1.24 -8.38
N ALA A 111 6.17 -0.39 -7.68
CA ALA A 111 5.03 0.32 -8.26
C ALA A 111 5.49 1.40 -9.23
N THR A 112 4.89 1.40 -10.42
CA THR A 112 4.98 2.52 -11.33
C THR A 112 3.81 3.47 -11.10
N HIS A 113 2.68 2.91 -10.67
CA HIS A 113 1.48 3.69 -10.39
C HIS A 113 0.81 3.13 -9.14
N HIS A 114 0.27 4.04 -8.34
CA HIS A 114 -0.50 3.68 -7.16
C HIS A 114 -1.76 4.53 -7.18
N PHE A 115 -2.91 3.88 -7.36
CA PHE A 115 -4.21 4.54 -7.33
C PHE A 115 -4.83 4.28 -5.98
N THR A 116 -5.33 5.33 -5.32
CA THR A 116 -5.80 5.19 -3.96
C THR A 116 -6.98 6.12 -3.69
N GLY A 117 -7.83 5.73 -2.76
CA GLY A 117 -8.96 6.55 -2.39
C GLY A 117 -9.79 5.94 -1.28
N VAL A 118 -10.80 6.71 -0.88
CA VAL A 118 -11.77 6.30 0.14
C VAL A 118 -13.07 5.99 -0.59
N LYS A 119 -13.69 4.86 -0.23
CA LYS A 119 -14.97 4.48 -0.81
C LYS A 119 -16.09 5.31 -0.23
#